data_7c4e57d8978f566b0d640040c37aaecc
#
_entry.id   7c4e57d8978f566b0d640040c37aaecc
#
_cell.length_a   1.000
_cell.length_b   1.000
_cell.length_c   1.000
_cell.angle_alpha   90.00
_cell.angle_beta   90.00
_cell.angle_gamma   90.00
#
_symmetry.space_group_name_H-M   'P 1'
#
loop_
_entity.id
_entity.type
_entity.pdbx_description
1 polymer ?
#
loop_
_entity_poly.entity_id
_entity_poly.type
_entity_poly.pdbx_seq_one_letter_code
_entity_poly.pdbx_strand_id
1 'polypeptide(L)'
;MNKLKETKILGFPLWMYLIFSILMMVMAANDWMLTNMVGALAFAMIIGTLLGWVGDHIPVWKTWFGGGMLFSCLVAGAMNTFHLIGEGSMEALNTFNGSTGFLDFYILVLITGSVLSVDRKMLIKSFAGFIPTILAGIAGALGLAGLIGAITGVGAIEAIATYAIPVMGGGNGAGITPMSKMWAAATGGDASSWYASAFAIISIGNLCAVFMSALLNKLGQIKPSMTGNGRLMVGEENVSTKSSDVKPTAADYATGLALGVVCFNVANLYAKHISIINHANLGFSIHTFAFMVILMAILNMTNILPENVKAGARGMQQFFVKYMSFPLMITVGIGTNLTDYAKVFTNPAYIVIIMATVIGAMIGTFIVGKLFHFYPVEGMLTAGLCMANGGGAGDVQCLGAAHRMELMSYAQISSRIGGAIMLVIASFIFGKFL
;
A
#
# COMPACT_ATOMS: atom_id res chain seq x y z
N MET A 1 21.99 -3.32 30.85
CA MET A 1 21.32 -2.11 31.34
C MET A 1 21.60 -0.83 30.53
N ASN A 2 22.79 -0.64 29.94
CA ASN A 2 23.07 0.60 29.18
C ASN A 2 22.27 0.73 27.86
N LYS A 3 22.02 -0.34 27.10
CA LYS A 3 21.23 -0.26 25.85
C LYS A 3 19.78 0.19 26.03
N LEU A 4 19.12 -0.15 27.12
CA LEU A 4 17.75 0.27 27.43
C LEU A 4 17.63 1.77 27.71
N LYS A 5 18.70 2.40 28.25
CA LYS A 5 18.73 3.85 28.51
C LYS A 5 18.92 4.69 27.24
N GLU A 6 19.49 4.11 26.19
CA GLU A 6 19.74 4.77 24.90
C GLU A 6 18.58 4.61 23.89
N THR A 7 17.68 3.63 24.12
CA THR A 7 16.53 3.38 23.23
C THR A 7 15.52 4.52 23.33
N LYS A 8 15.17 5.09 22.17
CA LYS A 8 14.17 6.15 22.04
C LYS A 8 13.03 5.72 21.13
N ILE A 9 11.80 6.04 21.52
CA ILE A 9 10.60 5.88 20.69
C ILE A 9 9.99 7.26 20.48
N LEU A 10 9.77 7.68 19.26
CA LEU A 10 9.35 9.06 18.89
C LEU A 10 10.20 10.16 19.53
N GLY A 11 11.50 9.88 19.79
CA GLY A 11 12.42 10.82 20.43
C GLY A 11 12.40 10.81 21.96
N PHE A 12 11.41 10.19 22.59
CA PHE A 12 11.35 10.03 24.05
C PHE A 12 12.21 8.85 24.52
N PRO A 13 12.89 8.97 25.68
CA PRO A 13 13.53 7.82 26.33
C PRO A 13 12.49 6.71 26.59
N LEU A 14 12.90 5.45 26.46
CA LEU A 14 12.01 4.29 26.59
C LEU A 14 11.18 4.30 27.89
N TRP A 15 11.81 4.62 29.03
CA TRP A 15 11.12 4.64 30.31
C TRP A 15 9.98 5.67 30.35
N MET A 16 10.19 6.88 29.81
CA MET A 16 9.16 7.91 29.73
C MET A 16 8.04 7.50 28.77
N TYR A 17 8.40 6.90 27.65
CA TYR A 17 7.44 6.40 26.68
C TYR A 17 6.54 5.31 27.26
N LEU A 18 7.09 4.39 28.04
CA LEU A 18 6.32 3.36 28.76
C LEU A 18 5.35 3.95 29.79
N ILE A 19 5.77 5.01 30.53
CA ILE A 19 4.85 5.72 31.45
C ILE A 19 3.67 6.30 30.67
N PHE A 20 3.91 6.99 29.55
CA PHE A 20 2.84 7.51 28.70
C PHE A 20 1.94 6.40 28.16
N SER A 21 2.51 5.29 27.78
CA SER A 21 1.75 4.14 27.27
C SER A 21 0.84 3.53 28.33
N ILE A 22 1.35 3.34 29.55
CA ILE A 22 0.55 2.84 30.67
C ILE A 22 -0.58 3.82 31.00
N LEU A 23 -0.27 5.12 31.07
CA LEU A 23 -1.27 6.15 31.34
C LEU A 23 -2.37 6.14 30.28
N MET A 24 -2.01 6.11 28.99
CA MET A 24 -2.99 6.07 27.90
C MET A 24 -3.85 4.80 27.91
N MET A 25 -3.26 3.64 28.22
CA MET A 25 -4.02 2.39 28.34
C MET A 25 -5.00 2.43 29.51
N VAL A 26 -4.58 2.94 30.69
CA VAL A 26 -5.47 3.08 31.86
C VAL A 26 -6.61 4.05 31.54
N MET A 27 -6.33 5.17 30.90
CA MET A 27 -7.36 6.14 30.50
C MET A 27 -8.34 5.53 29.49
N ALA A 28 -7.84 4.81 28.49
CA ALA A 28 -8.68 4.17 27.48
C ALA A 28 -9.54 3.02 28.06
N ALA A 29 -8.98 2.22 28.98
CA ALA A 29 -9.71 1.12 29.61
C ALA A 29 -10.84 1.59 30.54
N ASN A 30 -10.74 2.78 31.12
CA ASN A 30 -11.74 3.33 32.03
C ASN A 30 -12.62 4.44 31.41
N ASP A 31 -12.55 4.63 30.09
CA ASP A 31 -13.25 5.72 29.38
C ASP A 31 -12.94 7.14 29.89
N TRP A 32 -11.72 7.35 30.41
CA TRP A 32 -11.23 8.66 30.82
C TRP A 32 -10.51 9.41 29.69
N MET A 33 -10.34 8.77 28.57
CA MET A 33 -9.76 9.39 27.37
C MET A 33 -10.74 10.42 26.79
N LEU A 34 -10.21 11.54 26.25
CA LEU A 34 -11.05 12.48 25.51
C LEU A 34 -11.67 11.79 24.29
N THR A 35 -13.00 11.89 24.15
CA THR A 35 -13.76 11.30 23.05
C THR A 35 -13.78 12.18 21.79
N ASN A 36 -12.65 12.83 21.48
CA ASN A 36 -12.46 13.69 20.32
C ASN A 36 -11.15 13.37 19.60
N MET A 37 -10.86 14.12 18.53
CA MET A 37 -9.64 13.96 17.73
C MET A 37 -8.35 13.97 18.56
N VAL A 38 -8.28 14.80 19.62
CA VAL A 38 -7.05 14.94 20.44
C VAL A 38 -6.78 13.66 21.23
N GLY A 39 -7.80 13.12 21.90
CA GLY A 39 -7.66 11.87 22.66
C GLY A 39 -7.37 10.68 21.76
N ALA A 40 -8.10 10.55 20.66
CA ALA A 40 -7.91 9.48 19.68
C ALA A 40 -6.50 9.53 19.05
N LEU A 41 -6.02 10.70 18.66
CA LEU A 41 -4.67 10.87 18.10
C LEU A 41 -3.59 10.58 19.15
N ALA A 42 -3.78 11.01 20.41
CA ALA A 42 -2.84 10.71 21.49
C ALA A 42 -2.70 9.21 21.73
N PHE A 43 -3.84 8.49 21.84
CA PHE A 43 -3.83 7.03 21.96
C PHE A 43 -3.17 6.37 20.76
N ALA A 44 -3.57 6.76 19.54
CA ALA A 44 -3.05 6.20 18.31
C ALA A 44 -1.53 6.39 18.18
N MET A 45 -1.02 7.59 18.51
CA MET A 45 0.43 7.85 18.44
C MET A 45 1.21 7.10 19.52
N ILE A 46 0.72 7.06 20.75
CA ILE A 46 1.46 6.43 21.86
C ILE A 46 1.35 4.91 21.78
N ILE A 47 0.15 4.36 21.77
CA ILE A 47 -0.04 2.90 21.79
C ILE A 47 0.25 2.29 20.41
N GLY A 48 -0.19 2.92 19.34
CA GLY A 48 0.08 2.41 17.98
C GLY A 48 1.58 2.34 17.67
N THR A 49 2.34 3.37 18.05
CA THR A 49 3.80 3.36 17.83
C THR A 49 4.51 2.38 18.76
N LEU A 50 4.05 2.18 20.01
CA LEU A 50 4.60 1.16 20.90
C LEU A 50 4.43 -0.24 20.30
N LEU A 51 3.22 -0.57 19.87
CA LEU A 51 2.91 -1.86 19.27
C LEU A 51 3.69 -2.08 17.96
N GLY A 52 3.77 -1.03 17.14
CA GLY A 52 4.58 -1.06 15.93
C GLY A 52 6.06 -1.31 16.22
N TRP A 53 6.59 -0.60 17.20
CA TRP A 53 7.98 -0.81 17.64
C TRP A 53 8.21 -2.22 18.15
N VAL A 54 7.32 -2.77 18.97
CA VAL A 54 7.40 -4.15 19.47
C VAL A 54 7.39 -5.13 18.30
N GLY A 55 6.43 -5.02 17.38
CA GLY A 55 6.32 -5.92 16.23
C GLY A 55 7.54 -5.91 15.32
N ASP A 56 8.18 -4.73 15.14
CA ASP A 56 9.42 -4.60 14.37
C ASP A 56 10.67 -5.17 15.09
N HIS A 57 10.59 -5.43 16.38
CA HIS A 57 11.67 -6.07 17.16
C HIS A 57 11.51 -7.57 17.30
N ILE A 58 10.40 -8.16 16.85
CA ILE A 58 10.21 -9.62 16.79
C ILE A 58 10.80 -10.13 15.45
N PRO A 59 11.95 -10.86 15.44
CA PRO A 59 12.68 -11.15 14.21
C PRO A 59 11.87 -11.88 13.14
N VAL A 60 11.17 -12.95 13.53
CA VAL A 60 10.31 -13.74 12.63
C VAL A 60 9.14 -12.92 12.12
N TRP A 61 8.51 -12.17 13.01
CA TRP A 61 7.36 -11.35 12.68
C TRP A 61 7.71 -10.21 11.70
N LYS A 62 8.80 -9.51 11.95
CA LYS A 62 9.31 -8.44 11.09
C LYS A 62 9.56 -8.94 9.65
N THR A 63 10.12 -10.13 9.52
CA THR A 63 10.58 -10.65 8.22
C THR A 63 9.46 -11.30 7.42
N TRP A 64 8.52 -12.00 8.08
CA TRP A 64 7.57 -12.90 7.42
C TRP A 64 6.12 -12.42 7.48
N PHE A 65 5.75 -11.62 8.50
CA PHE A 65 4.35 -11.30 8.79
C PHE A 65 4.01 -9.80 8.68
N GLY A 66 4.82 -8.99 8.00
CA GLY A 66 4.50 -7.57 7.77
C GLY A 66 4.89 -6.63 8.92
N GLY A 67 5.71 -7.09 9.87
CA GLY A 67 6.34 -6.27 10.89
C GLY A 67 5.38 -5.61 11.86
N GLY A 68 5.76 -4.44 12.35
CA GLY A 68 5.01 -3.68 13.36
C GLY A 68 3.64 -3.23 12.89
N MET A 69 3.41 -3.08 11.59
CA MET A 69 2.12 -2.64 11.06
C MET A 69 1.04 -3.68 11.31
N LEU A 70 1.25 -4.93 10.87
CA LEU A 70 0.30 -6.01 11.11
C LEU A 70 0.20 -6.33 12.61
N PHE A 71 1.32 -6.28 13.36
CA PHE A 71 1.30 -6.48 14.81
C PHE A 71 0.40 -5.47 15.52
N SER A 72 0.53 -4.17 15.23
CA SER A 72 -0.32 -3.12 15.80
C SER A 72 -1.80 -3.35 15.47
N CYS A 73 -2.10 -3.72 14.24
CA CYS A 73 -3.45 -3.95 13.78
C CYS A 73 -4.09 -5.18 14.46
N LEU A 74 -3.36 -6.30 14.56
CA LEU A 74 -3.85 -7.52 15.22
C LEU A 74 -4.05 -7.32 16.72
N VAL A 75 -3.12 -6.67 17.41
CA VAL A 75 -3.25 -6.39 18.85
C VAL A 75 -4.41 -5.43 19.09
N ALA A 76 -4.62 -4.44 18.23
CA ALA A 76 -5.78 -3.57 18.29
C ALA A 76 -7.10 -4.33 18.07
N GLY A 77 -7.15 -5.24 17.09
CA GLY A 77 -8.28 -6.15 16.89
C GLY A 77 -8.53 -7.06 18.11
N ALA A 78 -7.45 -7.51 18.78
CA ALA A 78 -7.59 -8.22 20.06
C ALA A 78 -8.14 -7.33 21.16
N MET A 79 -7.71 -6.07 21.25
CA MET A 79 -8.27 -5.11 22.24
C MET A 79 -9.77 -4.93 22.03
N ASN A 80 -10.24 -4.87 20.78
CA ASN A 80 -11.68 -4.85 20.46
C ASN A 80 -12.36 -6.18 20.83
N THR A 81 -11.84 -7.30 20.34
CA THR A 81 -12.44 -8.63 20.53
C THR A 81 -12.57 -9.03 22.00
N PHE A 82 -11.59 -8.63 22.84
CA PHE A 82 -11.55 -8.95 24.27
C PHE A 82 -12.00 -7.79 25.17
N HIS A 83 -12.55 -6.71 24.61
CA HIS A 83 -13.03 -5.53 25.35
C HIS A 83 -11.98 -4.96 26.34
N LEU A 84 -10.72 -4.84 25.90
CA LEU A 84 -9.61 -4.34 26.75
C LEU A 84 -9.61 -2.82 26.92
N ILE A 85 -10.41 -2.11 26.13
CA ILE A 85 -10.62 -0.65 26.21
C ILE A 85 -12.11 -0.37 26.35
N GLY A 86 -12.46 0.76 26.98
CA GLY A 86 -13.84 1.15 27.19
C GLY A 86 -14.57 1.49 25.89
N GLU A 87 -15.89 1.37 25.90
CA GLU A 87 -16.74 1.56 24.72
C GLU A 87 -16.65 2.99 24.18
N GLY A 88 -16.63 4.00 25.04
CA GLY A 88 -16.49 5.41 24.64
C GLY A 88 -15.15 5.71 23.99
N SER A 89 -14.06 5.11 24.49
CA SER A 89 -12.73 5.21 23.91
C SER A 89 -12.65 4.52 22.55
N MET A 90 -13.31 3.37 22.41
CA MET A 90 -13.40 2.61 21.15
C MET A 90 -14.18 3.40 20.11
N GLU A 91 -15.32 3.97 20.46
CA GLU A 91 -16.13 4.81 19.59
C GLU A 91 -15.35 6.06 19.13
N ALA A 92 -14.60 6.71 20.03
CA ALA A 92 -13.75 7.85 19.70
C ALA A 92 -12.69 7.50 18.64
N LEU A 93 -12.05 6.32 18.75
CA LEU A 93 -11.05 5.85 17.79
C LEU A 93 -11.68 5.51 16.42
N ASN A 94 -12.84 4.87 16.41
CA ASN A 94 -13.58 4.60 15.18
C ASN A 94 -14.05 5.89 14.50
N THR A 95 -14.59 6.84 15.27
CA THR A 95 -15.00 8.16 14.79
C THR A 95 -13.82 8.94 14.22
N PHE A 96 -12.66 8.90 14.87
CA PHE A 96 -11.44 9.57 14.39
C PHE A 96 -11.00 9.03 13.03
N ASN A 97 -11.02 7.72 12.84
CA ASN A 97 -10.66 7.10 11.57
C ASN A 97 -11.71 7.37 10.47
N GLY A 98 -12.98 7.31 10.82
CA GLY A 98 -14.14 7.44 9.93
C GLY A 98 -14.59 8.88 9.70
N SER A 99 -15.50 9.39 10.54
CA SER A 99 -16.19 10.67 10.33
C SER A 99 -15.31 11.91 10.54
N THR A 100 -14.27 11.83 11.39
CA THR A 100 -13.26 12.89 11.49
C THR A 100 -12.34 12.95 10.25
N GLY A 101 -12.26 11.86 9.48
CA GLY A 101 -11.58 11.82 8.19
C GLY A 101 -10.06 11.61 8.27
N PHE A 102 -9.53 11.08 9.37
CA PHE A 102 -8.09 10.83 9.48
C PHE A 102 -7.59 9.85 8.42
N LEU A 103 -8.36 8.80 8.13
CA LEU A 103 -8.04 7.85 7.07
C LEU A 103 -7.96 8.54 5.70
N ASP A 104 -8.93 9.39 5.35
CA ASP A 104 -8.94 10.11 4.08
C ASP A 104 -7.76 11.09 4.00
N PHE A 105 -7.46 11.78 5.10
CA PHE A 105 -6.31 12.68 5.20
C PHE A 105 -4.98 11.93 5.03
N TYR A 106 -4.83 10.77 5.66
CA TYR A 106 -3.67 9.91 5.48
C TYR A 106 -3.52 9.48 4.01
N ILE A 107 -4.61 9.00 3.39
CA ILE A 107 -4.61 8.53 2.00
C ILE A 107 -4.21 9.64 1.03
N LEU A 108 -4.80 10.84 1.16
CA LEU A 108 -4.49 11.94 0.24
C LEU A 108 -3.02 12.35 0.28
N VAL A 109 -2.40 12.36 1.48
CA VAL A 109 -0.97 12.65 1.62
C VAL A 109 -0.12 11.58 0.93
N LEU A 110 -0.50 10.30 1.08
CA LEU A 110 0.22 9.20 0.46
C LEU A 110 0.11 9.22 -1.07
N ILE A 111 -1.08 9.40 -1.61
CA ILE A 111 -1.31 9.47 -3.07
C ILE A 111 -0.51 10.64 -3.65
N THR A 112 -0.63 11.84 -3.05
CA THR A 112 0.08 13.04 -3.53
C THR A 112 1.58 12.81 -3.59
N GLY A 113 2.19 12.41 -2.49
CA GLY A 113 3.64 12.20 -2.44
C GLY A 113 4.11 11.02 -3.28
N SER A 114 3.35 9.93 -3.34
CA SER A 114 3.69 8.74 -4.13
C SER A 114 3.75 9.06 -5.63
N VAL A 115 2.68 9.63 -6.18
CA VAL A 115 2.59 9.92 -7.62
C VAL A 115 3.58 11.02 -8.03
N LEU A 116 3.73 12.09 -7.23
CA LEU A 116 4.67 13.17 -7.51
C LEU A 116 6.14 12.80 -7.25
N SER A 117 6.42 11.67 -6.63
CA SER A 117 7.79 11.20 -6.41
C SER A 117 8.40 10.48 -7.62
N VAL A 118 7.61 10.14 -8.62
CA VAL A 118 8.11 9.49 -9.83
C VAL A 118 8.79 10.51 -10.73
N ASP A 119 10.02 10.22 -11.15
CA ASP A 119 10.75 11.09 -12.07
C ASP A 119 10.00 11.20 -13.41
N ARG A 120 9.80 12.45 -13.88
CA ARG A 120 9.03 12.73 -15.09
C ARG A 120 9.65 12.13 -16.35
N LYS A 121 10.97 12.24 -16.49
CA LYS A 121 11.66 11.72 -17.70
C LYS A 121 11.55 10.20 -17.73
N MET A 122 11.70 9.58 -16.58
CA MET A 122 11.56 8.15 -16.41
C MET A 122 10.12 7.71 -16.64
N LEU A 123 9.12 8.47 -16.14
CA LEU A 123 7.72 8.23 -16.39
C LEU A 123 7.42 8.23 -17.90
N ILE A 124 7.84 9.26 -18.64
CA ILE A 124 7.60 9.38 -20.08
C ILE A 124 8.33 8.25 -20.85
N LYS A 125 9.61 7.98 -20.52
CA LYS A 125 10.38 6.92 -21.15
C LYS A 125 9.77 5.53 -20.90
N SER A 126 9.20 5.33 -19.71
CA SER A 126 8.57 4.06 -19.32
C SER A 126 7.21 3.80 -19.98
N PHE A 127 6.55 4.85 -20.51
CA PHE A 127 5.25 4.68 -21.17
C PHE A 127 5.32 3.76 -22.38
N ALA A 128 6.43 3.76 -23.12
CA ALA A 128 6.54 3.02 -24.36
C ALA A 128 6.61 1.49 -24.19
N GLY A 129 7.20 1.00 -23.10
CA GLY A 129 7.40 -0.44 -22.89
C GLY A 129 7.08 -0.94 -21.50
N PHE A 130 7.47 -0.18 -20.45
CA PHE A 130 7.34 -0.65 -19.07
C PHE A 130 5.89 -0.61 -18.56
N ILE A 131 5.13 0.44 -18.88
CA ILE A 131 3.71 0.52 -18.49
C ILE A 131 2.86 -0.54 -19.21
N PRO A 132 2.97 -0.77 -20.52
CA PRO A 132 2.31 -1.92 -21.15
C PRO A 132 2.65 -3.27 -20.50
N THR A 133 3.91 -3.44 -20.07
CA THR A 133 4.33 -4.65 -19.35
C THR A 133 3.68 -4.77 -17.98
N ILE A 134 3.56 -3.66 -17.23
CA ILE A 134 2.82 -3.63 -15.96
C ILE A 134 1.35 -3.99 -16.19
N LEU A 135 0.69 -3.39 -17.19
CA LEU A 135 -0.71 -3.69 -17.51
C LEU A 135 -0.92 -5.16 -17.86
N ALA A 136 0.02 -5.76 -18.59
CA ALA A 136 -0.02 -7.19 -18.88
C ALA A 136 0.17 -8.04 -17.62
N GLY A 137 1.04 -7.59 -16.69
CA GLY A 137 1.19 -8.21 -15.37
C GLY A 137 -0.11 -8.17 -14.57
N ILE A 138 -0.78 -7.01 -14.53
CA ILE A 138 -2.09 -6.86 -13.90
C ILE A 138 -3.12 -7.79 -14.56
N ALA A 139 -3.23 -7.77 -15.88
CA ALA A 139 -4.18 -8.62 -16.60
C ALA A 139 -3.93 -10.12 -16.35
N GLY A 140 -2.65 -10.54 -16.36
CA GLY A 140 -2.26 -11.90 -16.03
C GLY A 140 -2.60 -12.29 -14.58
N ALA A 141 -2.34 -11.40 -13.63
CA ALA A 141 -2.67 -11.60 -12.22
C ALA A 141 -4.18 -11.76 -11.99
N LEU A 142 -4.97 -10.80 -12.47
CA LEU A 142 -6.43 -10.83 -12.34
C LEU A 142 -7.05 -12.02 -13.10
N GLY A 143 -6.55 -12.30 -14.31
CA GLY A 143 -7.03 -13.40 -15.14
C GLY A 143 -6.78 -14.76 -14.50
N LEU A 144 -5.56 -15.02 -14.01
CA LEU A 144 -5.23 -16.31 -13.39
C LEU A 144 -5.91 -16.47 -12.03
N ALA A 145 -5.99 -15.40 -11.23
CA ALA A 145 -6.73 -15.43 -9.98
C ALA A 145 -8.22 -15.71 -10.19
N GLY A 146 -8.86 -15.04 -11.17
CA GLY A 146 -10.25 -15.27 -11.51
C GLY A 146 -10.51 -16.70 -12.01
N LEU A 147 -9.60 -17.22 -12.83
CA LEU A 147 -9.69 -18.62 -13.31
C LEU A 147 -9.61 -19.62 -12.14
N ILE A 148 -8.63 -19.46 -11.26
CA ILE A 148 -8.48 -20.33 -10.08
C ILE A 148 -9.67 -20.15 -9.13
N GLY A 149 -10.15 -18.93 -8.94
CA GLY A 149 -11.36 -18.65 -8.13
C GLY A 149 -12.59 -19.39 -8.66
N ALA A 150 -12.79 -19.41 -9.99
CA ALA A 150 -13.86 -20.15 -10.61
C ALA A 150 -13.72 -21.68 -10.42
N ILE A 151 -12.49 -22.21 -10.55
CA ILE A 151 -12.22 -23.66 -10.40
C ILE A 151 -12.36 -24.10 -8.93
N THR A 152 -11.96 -23.27 -7.99
CA THR A 152 -12.00 -23.59 -6.54
C THR A 152 -13.37 -23.36 -5.90
N GLY A 153 -14.34 -22.85 -6.65
CA GLY A 153 -15.69 -22.56 -6.14
C GLY A 153 -15.80 -21.27 -5.32
N VAL A 154 -14.71 -20.50 -5.19
CA VAL A 154 -14.72 -19.17 -4.53
C VAL A 154 -15.48 -18.16 -5.39
N GLY A 155 -15.43 -18.31 -6.71
CA GLY A 155 -16.00 -17.36 -7.66
C GLY A 155 -14.93 -16.44 -8.27
N ALA A 156 -15.04 -16.21 -9.59
CA ALA A 156 -14.03 -15.44 -10.34
C ALA A 156 -13.95 -13.98 -9.84
N ILE A 157 -15.11 -13.33 -9.66
CA ILE A 157 -15.17 -11.90 -9.25
C ILE A 157 -14.67 -11.76 -7.81
N GLU A 158 -15.08 -12.65 -6.91
CA GLU A 158 -14.63 -12.63 -5.52
C GLU A 158 -13.11 -12.85 -5.44
N ALA A 159 -12.58 -13.80 -6.19
CA ALA A 159 -11.13 -14.04 -6.25
C ALA A 159 -10.35 -12.81 -6.73
N ILE A 160 -10.87 -12.10 -7.72
CA ILE A 160 -10.27 -10.87 -8.22
C ILE A 160 -10.38 -9.74 -7.18
N ALA A 161 -11.59 -9.46 -6.69
CA ALA A 161 -11.87 -8.31 -5.84
C ALA A 161 -11.24 -8.43 -4.45
N THR A 162 -11.30 -9.63 -3.84
CA THR A 162 -10.86 -9.85 -2.47
C THR A 162 -9.39 -10.23 -2.37
N TYR A 163 -8.84 -10.96 -3.35
CA TYR A 163 -7.47 -11.49 -3.24
C TYR A 163 -6.49 -10.85 -4.24
N ALA A 164 -6.84 -10.78 -5.53
CA ALA A 164 -5.90 -10.32 -6.53
C ALA A 164 -5.68 -8.80 -6.48
N ILE A 165 -6.73 -8.01 -6.31
CA ILE A 165 -6.65 -6.55 -6.22
C ILE A 165 -5.76 -6.09 -5.05
N PRO A 166 -5.91 -6.59 -3.80
CA PRO A 166 -4.99 -6.24 -2.73
C PRO A 166 -3.53 -6.59 -3.01
N VAL A 167 -3.26 -7.77 -3.55
CA VAL A 167 -1.89 -8.21 -3.88
C VAL A 167 -1.25 -7.31 -4.92
N MET A 168 -2.01 -6.90 -5.94
CA MET A 168 -1.54 -6.04 -7.02
C MET A 168 -1.65 -4.53 -6.72
N GLY A 169 -2.04 -4.16 -5.52
CA GLY A 169 -2.30 -2.77 -5.13
C GLY A 169 -1.09 -1.86 -5.01
N GLY A 170 0.13 -2.37 -5.17
CA GLY A 170 1.35 -1.57 -5.03
C GLY A 170 1.70 -1.19 -3.59
N GLY A 171 1.20 -1.97 -2.62
CA GLY A 171 1.52 -1.84 -1.21
C GLY A 171 0.37 -1.39 -0.31
N ASN A 172 0.67 -1.31 0.98
CA ASN A 172 -0.33 -1.02 1.99
C ASN A 172 -0.87 0.42 1.90
N GLY A 173 0.00 1.41 1.99
CA GLY A 173 -0.41 2.80 2.17
C GLY A 173 -1.13 3.40 0.96
N ALA A 174 -0.50 3.41 -0.20
CA ALA A 174 -1.06 4.01 -1.41
C ALA A 174 -1.99 3.05 -2.20
N GLY A 175 -2.04 1.78 -1.82
CA GLY A 175 -2.85 0.74 -2.44
C GLY A 175 -4.04 0.30 -1.59
N ILE A 176 -3.82 -0.63 -0.66
CA ILE A 176 -4.91 -1.25 0.13
C ILE A 176 -5.71 -0.22 0.93
N THR A 177 -5.03 0.76 1.52
CA THR A 177 -5.70 1.76 2.35
C THR A 177 -6.78 2.54 1.59
N PRO A 178 -6.52 3.15 0.40
CA PRO A 178 -7.60 3.74 -0.39
C PRO A 178 -8.62 2.71 -0.92
N MET A 179 -8.17 1.50 -1.27
CA MET A 179 -9.07 0.45 -1.75
C MET A 179 -10.12 0.05 -0.70
N SER A 180 -9.79 0.07 0.60
CA SER A 180 -10.75 -0.23 1.66
C SER A 180 -11.94 0.74 1.66
N LYS A 181 -11.68 2.02 1.45
CA LYS A 181 -12.74 3.03 1.31
C LYS A 181 -13.54 2.85 0.03
N MET A 182 -12.89 2.51 -1.08
CA MET A 182 -13.55 2.23 -2.35
C MET A 182 -14.48 1.02 -2.24
N TRP A 183 -14.01 -0.04 -1.60
CA TRP A 183 -14.79 -1.25 -1.35
C TRP A 183 -15.99 -0.96 -0.44
N ALA A 184 -15.77 -0.25 0.67
CA ALA A 184 -16.84 0.12 1.58
C ALA A 184 -17.91 1.00 0.90
N ALA A 185 -17.49 1.93 0.03
CA ALA A 185 -18.41 2.77 -0.73
C ALA A 185 -19.24 1.97 -1.76
N ALA A 186 -18.69 0.90 -2.33
CA ALA A 186 -19.37 0.05 -3.30
C ALA A 186 -20.35 -0.95 -2.65
N THR A 187 -19.94 -1.53 -1.50
CA THR A 187 -20.68 -2.63 -0.85
C THR A 187 -21.54 -2.21 0.34
N GLY A 188 -21.33 -1.00 0.88
CA GLY A 188 -21.90 -0.57 2.16
C GLY A 188 -21.25 -1.28 3.37
N GLY A 189 -20.18 -2.06 3.17
CA GLY A 189 -19.48 -2.78 4.22
C GLY A 189 -18.52 -1.90 5.04
N ASP A 190 -17.89 -2.49 6.06
CA ASP A 190 -16.91 -1.79 6.88
C ASP A 190 -15.52 -1.79 6.26
N ALA A 191 -14.96 -0.58 6.04
CA ALA A 191 -13.65 -0.38 5.44
C ALA A 191 -12.52 -1.01 6.26
N SER A 192 -12.63 -1.01 7.61
CA SER A 192 -11.60 -1.53 8.50
C SER A 192 -11.51 -3.06 8.43
N SER A 193 -12.65 -3.74 8.41
CA SER A 193 -12.73 -5.20 8.27
C SER A 193 -12.14 -5.67 6.94
N TRP A 194 -12.48 -5.00 5.83
CA TRP A 194 -11.89 -5.33 4.53
C TRP A 194 -10.38 -5.07 4.50
N TYR A 195 -9.96 -3.92 5.07
CA TYR A 195 -8.55 -3.57 5.16
C TYR A 195 -7.75 -4.65 5.89
N ALA A 196 -8.24 -5.13 7.03
CA ALA A 196 -7.59 -6.17 7.82
C ALA A 196 -7.34 -7.45 7.01
N SER A 197 -8.38 -7.93 6.33
CA SER A 197 -8.28 -9.10 5.45
C SER A 197 -7.32 -8.85 4.28
N ALA A 198 -7.44 -7.71 3.61
CA ALA A 198 -6.57 -7.33 2.50
C ALA A 198 -5.10 -7.20 2.92
N PHE A 199 -4.83 -6.71 4.14
CA PHE A 199 -3.48 -6.60 4.66
C PHE A 199 -2.85 -7.97 4.97
N ALA A 200 -3.63 -8.92 5.48
CA ALA A 200 -3.18 -10.30 5.61
C ALA A 200 -2.88 -10.93 4.24
N ILE A 201 -3.76 -10.71 3.26
CA ILE A 201 -3.62 -11.20 1.89
C ILE A 201 -2.34 -10.67 1.22
N ILE A 202 -2.08 -9.36 1.29
CA ILE A 202 -0.85 -8.80 0.69
C ILE A 202 0.40 -9.28 1.42
N SER A 203 0.34 -9.55 2.71
CA SER A 203 1.49 -10.09 3.47
C SER A 203 1.87 -11.48 2.96
N ILE A 204 0.88 -12.34 2.68
CA ILE A 204 1.09 -13.64 2.04
C ILE A 204 1.59 -13.46 0.61
N GLY A 205 0.98 -12.54 -0.17
CA GLY A 205 1.39 -12.22 -1.53
C GLY A 205 2.84 -11.74 -1.60
N ASN A 206 3.26 -10.87 -0.67
CA ASN A 206 4.64 -10.41 -0.55
C ASN A 206 5.61 -11.56 -0.29
N LEU A 207 5.27 -12.49 0.61
CA LEU A 207 6.08 -13.67 0.88
C LEU A 207 6.24 -14.53 -0.38
N CYS A 208 5.15 -14.77 -1.10
CA CYS A 208 5.18 -15.48 -2.39
C CYS A 208 6.06 -14.74 -3.41
N ALA A 209 5.94 -13.42 -3.52
CA ALA A 209 6.74 -12.61 -4.46
C ALA A 209 8.24 -12.67 -4.12
N VAL A 210 8.63 -12.59 -2.86
CA VAL A 210 10.02 -12.72 -2.42
C VAL A 210 10.58 -14.11 -2.73
N PHE A 211 9.80 -15.16 -2.47
CA PHE A 211 10.20 -16.54 -2.81
C PHE A 211 10.38 -16.72 -4.31
N MET A 212 9.43 -16.25 -5.12
CA MET A 212 9.51 -16.31 -6.58
C MET A 212 10.69 -15.47 -7.12
N SER A 213 11.04 -14.36 -6.48
CA SER A 213 12.21 -13.54 -6.83
C SER A 213 13.52 -14.32 -6.67
N ALA A 214 13.66 -15.10 -5.60
CA ALA A 214 14.82 -15.99 -5.40
C ALA A 214 14.86 -17.09 -6.47
N LEU A 215 13.71 -17.67 -6.85
CA LEU A 215 13.64 -18.65 -7.95
C LEU A 215 14.01 -18.03 -9.30
N LEU A 216 13.59 -16.79 -9.58
CA LEU A 216 13.99 -16.08 -10.81
C LEU A 216 15.48 -15.83 -10.86
N ASN A 217 16.11 -15.49 -9.73
CA ASN A 217 17.58 -15.36 -9.67
C ASN A 217 18.26 -16.70 -10.04
N LYS A 218 17.80 -17.81 -9.47
CA LYS A 218 18.31 -19.14 -9.81
C LYS A 218 18.10 -19.48 -11.29
N LEU A 219 16.93 -19.13 -11.84
CA LEU A 219 16.65 -19.32 -13.27
C LEU A 219 17.63 -18.54 -14.15
N GLY A 220 17.94 -17.28 -13.81
CA GLY A 220 18.94 -16.46 -14.50
C GLY A 220 20.34 -17.04 -14.45
N GLN A 221 20.73 -17.69 -13.33
CA GLN A 221 22.00 -18.39 -13.21
C GLN A 221 22.08 -19.65 -14.12
N ILE A 222 20.97 -20.41 -14.21
CA ILE A 222 20.90 -21.61 -15.05
C ILE A 222 20.80 -21.26 -16.53
N LYS A 223 20.06 -20.17 -16.87
CA LYS A 223 19.84 -19.72 -18.24
C LYS A 223 20.27 -18.25 -18.40
N PRO A 224 21.58 -17.98 -18.63
CA PRO A 224 22.08 -16.61 -18.74
C PRO A 224 21.44 -15.77 -19.86
N SER A 225 20.87 -16.40 -20.88
CA SER A 225 20.13 -15.71 -21.94
C SER A 225 18.80 -15.06 -21.49
N MET A 226 18.29 -15.43 -20.33
CA MET A 226 17.07 -14.90 -19.77
C MET A 226 17.29 -13.71 -18.84
N THR A 227 18.54 -13.33 -18.52
CA THR A 227 18.85 -12.28 -17.57
C THR A 227 19.82 -11.24 -18.15
N GLY A 228 19.56 -9.97 -17.85
CA GLY A 228 20.44 -8.84 -18.12
C GLY A 228 21.39 -8.53 -16.97
N ASN A 229 21.40 -9.34 -15.89
CA ASN A 229 22.21 -9.12 -14.69
C ASN A 229 22.06 -7.69 -14.14
N GLY A 230 20.80 -7.28 -13.89
CA GLY A 230 20.49 -5.95 -13.38
C GLY A 230 20.20 -4.90 -14.46
N ARG A 231 20.16 -5.28 -15.74
CA ARG A 231 19.69 -4.43 -16.84
C ARG A 231 18.33 -4.88 -17.30
N LEU A 232 17.36 -3.97 -17.39
CA LEU A 232 15.99 -4.33 -17.78
C LEU A 232 15.92 -4.64 -19.28
N MET A 233 16.56 -3.84 -20.12
CA MET A 233 16.47 -3.92 -21.59
C MET A 233 17.83 -4.26 -22.22
N VAL A 234 17.77 -4.90 -23.39
CA VAL A 234 18.93 -5.13 -24.22
C VAL A 234 19.46 -3.77 -24.75
N GLY A 235 20.75 -3.49 -24.52
CA GLY A 235 21.38 -2.22 -24.93
C GLY A 235 21.16 -1.04 -23.99
N GLU A 236 20.60 -1.27 -22.80
CA GLU A 236 20.41 -0.23 -21.80
C GLU A 236 21.74 0.16 -21.13
N GLU A 237 22.06 1.46 -21.14
CA GLU A 237 23.07 2.03 -20.25
C GLU A 237 22.43 2.23 -18.85
N ASN A 238 23.23 2.04 -17.79
CA ASN A 238 22.75 2.15 -16.40
C ASN A 238 22.04 3.49 -16.16
N VAL A 239 20.72 3.44 -16.02
CA VAL A 239 19.91 4.62 -15.68
C VAL A 239 20.03 4.83 -14.17
N SER A 240 21.03 5.62 -13.75
CA SER A 240 21.04 6.16 -12.40
C SER A 240 19.93 7.19 -12.27
N THR A 241 18.87 6.90 -11.52
CA THR A 241 17.90 7.91 -11.10
C THR A 241 18.60 8.90 -10.17
N LYS A 242 18.93 10.07 -10.68
CA LYS A 242 19.19 11.22 -9.82
C LYS A 242 17.86 11.57 -9.14
N SER A 243 17.70 11.21 -7.88
CA SER A 243 16.70 11.87 -7.06
C SER A 243 16.98 13.37 -7.10
N SER A 244 15.95 14.20 -7.28
CA SER A 244 16.15 15.64 -7.25
C SER A 244 16.86 16.01 -5.94
N ASP A 245 18.00 16.69 -6.01
CA ASP A 245 18.82 17.11 -4.85
C ASP A 245 18.14 18.21 -4.02
N VAL A 246 16.88 18.56 -4.32
CA VAL A 246 16.12 19.57 -3.60
C VAL A 246 15.74 19.05 -2.23
N LYS A 247 16.37 19.60 -1.19
CA LYS A 247 15.99 19.35 0.20
C LYS A 247 14.79 20.25 0.53
N PRO A 248 13.59 19.68 0.79
CA PRO A 248 12.41 20.47 1.09
C PRO A 248 12.56 21.21 2.44
N THR A 249 12.10 22.45 2.47
CA THR A 249 11.94 23.26 3.67
C THR A 249 10.60 22.96 4.36
N ALA A 250 10.39 23.50 5.58
CA ALA A 250 9.11 23.39 6.26
C ALA A 250 7.95 24.02 5.45
N ALA A 251 8.23 25.10 4.74
CA ALA A 251 7.25 25.74 3.84
C ALA A 251 6.88 24.84 2.66
N ASP A 252 7.85 24.11 2.10
CA ASP A 252 7.58 23.17 1.01
C ASP A 252 6.71 21.99 1.46
N TYR A 253 6.87 21.50 2.71
CA TYR A 253 5.98 20.49 3.29
C TYR A 253 4.54 21.01 3.38
N ALA A 254 4.35 22.26 3.88
CA ALA A 254 3.04 22.88 3.95
C ALA A 254 2.41 23.05 2.55
N THR A 255 3.19 23.46 1.56
CA THR A 255 2.74 23.61 0.18
C THR A 255 2.35 22.27 -0.44
N GLY A 256 3.16 21.22 -0.25
CA GLY A 256 2.85 19.87 -0.71
C GLY A 256 1.59 19.29 -0.09
N LEU A 257 1.37 19.53 1.21
CA LEU A 257 0.15 19.16 1.91
C LEU A 257 -1.06 19.92 1.37
N ALA A 258 -0.95 21.25 1.24
CA ALA A 258 -2.03 22.09 0.69
C ALA A 258 -2.42 21.65 -0.72
N LEU A 259 -1.45 21.35 -1.59
CA LEU A 259 -1.70 20.78 -2.91
C LEU A 259 -2.53 19.51 -2.82
N GLY A 260 -2.15 18.57 -1.95
CA GLY A 260 -2.87 17.30 -1.75
C GLY A 260 -4.33 17.53 -1.34
N VAL A 261 -4.55 18.40 -0.35
CA VAL A 261 -5.89 18.74 0.15
C VAL A 261 -6.75 19.39 -0.95
N VAL A 262 -6.20 20.34 -1.70
CA VAL A 262 -6.90 20.98 -2.82
C VAL A 262 -7.25 19.97 -3.90
N CYS A 263 -6.29 19.16 -4.34
CA CYS A 263 -6.52 18.16 -5.38
C CYS A 263 -7.50 17.07 -4.96
N PHE A 264 -7.53 16.69 -3.69
CA PHE A 264 -8.55 15.77 -3.18
C PHE A 264 -9.96 16.38 -3.26
N ASN A 265 -10.12 17.67 -2.89
CA ASN A 265 -11.40 18.36 -3.00
C ASN A 265 -11.83 18.54 -4.47
N VAL A 266 -10.90 18.85 -5.38
CA VAL A 266 -11.18 18.92 -6.84
C VAL A 266 -11.59 17.55 -7.37
N ALA A 267 -10.90 16.48 -6.97
CA ALA A 267 -11.26 15.12 -7.36
C ALA A 267 -12.64 14.71 -6.83
N ASN A 268 -12.97 15.10 -5.59
CA ASN A 268 -14.28 14.85 -4.99
C ASN A 268 -15.39 15.65 -5.71
N LEU A 269 -15.14 16.92 -6.01
CA LEU A 269 -16.06 17.76 -6.82
C LEU A 269 -16.32 17.10 -8.18
N TYR A 270 -15.25 16.68 -8.87
CA TYR A 270 -15.37 15.98 -10.14
C TYR A 270 -16.15 14.68 -10.01
N ALA A 271 -15.78 13.81 -9.07
CA ALA A 271 -16.42 12.51 -8.87
C ALA A 271 -17.93 12.64 -8.59
N LYS A 272 -18.31 13.59 -7.72
CA LYS A 272 -19.70 13.72 -7.24
C LYS A 272 -20.59 14.60 -8.12
N HIS A 273 -20.04 15.60 -8.81
CA HIS A 273 -20.85 16.65 -9.46
C HIS A 273 -20.62 16.82 -10.96
N ILE A 274 -19.49 16.37 -11.51
CA ILE A 274 -19.11 16.63 -12.89
C ILE A 274 -18.97 15.34 -13.70
N SER A 275 -18.54 14.23 -13.08
CA SER A 275 -18.22 13.00 -13.80
C SER A 275 -19.41 12.42 -14.54
N ILE A 276 -19.31 12.36 -15.86
CA ILE A 276 -20.30 11.71 -16.72
C ILE A 276 -20.47 10.25 -16.34
N ILE A 277 -19.37 9.57 -15.97
CA ILE A 277 -19.38 8.15 -15.59
C ILE A 277 -20.25 7.93 -14.35
N ASN A 278 -20.14 8.80 -13.34
CA ASN A 278 -20.89 8.66 -12.09
C ASN A 278 -22.36 9.14 -12.22
N HIS A 279 -22.66 9.95 -13.22
CA HIS A 279 -24.01 10.47 -13.47
C HIS A 279 -24.74 9.75 -14.60
N ALA A 280 -24.02 9.12 -15.53
CA ALA A 280 -24.62 8.27 -16.53
C ALA A 280 -25.12 6.97 -15.84
N ASN A 281 -26.28 6.49 -16.23
CA ASN A 281 -26.84 5.23 -15.69
C ASN A 281 -26.11 3.98 -16.23
N LEU A 282 -24.79 3.91 -15.99
CA LEU A 282 -23.90 2.86 -16.48
C LEU A 282 -23.74 1.69 -15.50
N GLY A 283 -24.41 1.74 -14.33
CA GLY A 283 -24.36 0.70 -13.32
C GLY A 283 -23.01 0.62 -12.56
N PHE A 284 -22.17 1.65 -12.63
CA PHE A 284 -20.96 1.77 -11.83
C PHE A 284 -20.55 3.22 -11.61
N SER A 285 -19.78 3.48 -10.56
CA SER A 285 -19.20 4.78 -10.25
C SER A 285 -17.69 4.65 -10.00
N ILE A 286 -16.95 5.73 -10.21
CA ILE A 286 -15.52 5.80 -9.93
C ILE A 286 -15.30 6.65 -8.67
N HIS A 287 -14.53 6.09 -7.74
CA HIS A 287 -14.27 6.71 -6.43
C HIS A 287 -13.35 7.95 -6.54
N THR A 288 -13.53 8.91 -5.63
CA THR A 288 -12.74 10.15 -5.54
C THR A 288 -11.23 9.92 -5.60
N PHE A 289 -10.72 8.89 -4.92
CA PHE A 289 -9.29 8.59 -4.92
C PHE A 289 -8.75 8.19 -6.30
N ALA A 290 -9.54 7.52 -7.13
CA ALA A 290 -9.13 7.20 -8.49
C ALA A 290 -8.99 8.47 -9.34
N PHE A 291 -9.94 9.41 -9.24
CA PHE A 291 -9.80 10.71 -9.90
C PHE A 291 -8.62 11.53 -9.36
N MET A 292 -8.35 11.47 -8.05
CA MET A 292 -7.20 12.12 -7.46
C MET A 292 -5.88 11.59 -8.02
N VAL A 293 -5.75 10.28 -8.19
CA VAL A 293 -4.57 9.66 -8.81
C VAL A 293 -4.37 10.16 -10.24
N ILE A 294 -5.44 10.19 -11.04
CA ILE A 294 -5.40 10.69 -12.42
C ILE A 294 -4.97 12.17 -12.44
N LEU A 295 -5.56 13.00 -11.59
CA LEU A 295 -5.21 14.42 -11.47
C LEU A 295 -3.73 14.62 -11.10
N MET A 296 -3.23 13.89 -10.11
CA MET A 296 -1.82 13.94 -9.70
C MET A 296 -0.87 13.48 -10.82
N ALA A 297 -1.25 12.43 -11.56
CA ALA A 297 -0.47 11.96 -12.70
C ALA A 297 -0.39 13.03 -13.81
N ILE A 298 -1.49 13.69 -14.14
CA ILE A 298 -1.52 14.79 -15.11
C ILE A 298 -0.63 15.95 -14.64
N LEU A 299 -0.72 16.37 -13.38
CA LEU A 299 0.10 17.43 -12.82
C LEU A 299 1.60 17.10 -12.86
N ASN A 300 1.96 15.85 -12.61
CA ASN A 300 3.36 15.40 -12.69
C ASN A 300 3.87 15.39 -14.14
N MET A 301 3.05 14.88 -15.08
CA MET A 301 3.44 14.76 -16.49
C MET A 301 3.55 16.13 -17.19
N THR A 302 2.66 17.08 -16.90
CA THR A 302 2.64 18.42 -17.49
C THR A 302 3.79 19.31 -17.01
N ASN A 303 4.46 18.92 -15.91
CA ASN A 303 5.53 19.68 -15.28
C ASN A 303 5.17 21.12 -14.88
N ILE A 304 3.90 21.35 -14.58
CA ILE A 304 3.42 22.67 -14.11
C ILE A 304 3.90 22.94 -12.68
N LEU A 305 4.07 21.88 -11.88
CA LEU A 305 4.46 22.00 -10.48
C LEU A 305 5.98 22.26 -10.34
N PRO A 306 6.38 23.27 -9.55
CA PRO A 306 7.77 23.48 -9.18
C PRO A 306 8.37 22.29 -8.43
N GLU A 307 9.67 22.05 -8.58
CA GLU A 307 10.35 20.89 -7.97
C GLU A 307 10.35 20.92 -6.43
N ASN A 308 10.36 22.10 -5.81
CA ASN A 308 10.26 22.24 -4.37
C ASN A 308 8.87 21.78 -3.84
N VAL A 309 7.79 22.03 -4.59
CA VAL A 309 6.44 21.54 -4.24
C VAL A 309 6.38 20.02 -4.30
N LYS A 310 6.94 19.42 -5.35
CA LYS A 310 7.02 17.96 -5.49
C LYS A 310 7.91 17.36 -4.37
N ALA A 311 9.02 18.01 -4.03
CA ALA A 311 9.89 17.59 -2.93
C ALA A 311 9.18 17.70 -1.58
N GLY A 312 8.39 18.76 -1.35
CA GLY A 312 7.58 18.95 -0.16
C GLY A 312 6.50 17.87 -0.01
N ALA A 313 5.77 17.58 -1.08
CA ALA A 313 4.76 16.51 -1.09
C ALA A 313 5.39 15.13 -0.79
N ARG A 314 6.55 14.84 -1.37
CA ARG A 314 7.35 13.64 -1.09
C ARG A 314 7.77 13.55 0.37
N GLY A 315 8.31 14.64 0.90
CA GLY A 315 8.75 14.71 2.29
C GLY A 315 7.60 14.53 3.27
N MET A 316 6.43 15.12 2.99
CA MET A 316 5.23 14.92 3.79
C MET A 316 4.75 13.47 3.75
N GLN A 317 4.72 12.83 2.57
CA GLN A 317 4.42 11.40 2.45
C GLN A 317 5.38 10.54 3.28
N GLN A 318 6.69 10.81 3.21
CA GLN A 318 7.69 10.07 3.99
C GLN A 318 7.48 10.24 5.50
N PHE A 319 7.12 11.45 5.94
CA PHE A 319 6.76 11.72 7.34
C PHE A 319 5.56 10.88 7.76
N PHE A 320 4.49 10.86 6.96
CA PHE A 320 3.29 10.07 7.25
C PHE A 320 3.57 8.57 7.26
N VAL A 321 4.29 8.05 6.28
CA VAL A 321 4.69 6.64 6.24
C VAL A 321 5.50 6.26 7.47
N LYS A 322 6.42 7.12 7.90
CA LYS A 322 7.32 6.82 9.01
C LYS A 322 6.67 6.94 10.39
N TYR A 323 5.82 7.95 10.59
CA TYR A 323 5.35 8.31 11.92
C TYR A 323 3.84 8.15 12.13
N MET A 324 3.05 8.10 11.05
CA MET A 324 1.58 8.01 11.13
C MET A 324 1.04 6.63 10.71
N SER A 325 1.89 5.74 10.17
CA SER A 325 1.43 4.39 9.79
C SER A 325 1.01 3.55 11.00
N PHE A 326 1.77 3.51 12.07
CA PHE A 326 1.38 2.77 13.28
C PHE A 326 0.14 3.38 13.97
N PRO A 327 0.04 4.72 14.12
CA PRO A 327 -1.21 5.38 14.52
C PRO A 327 -2.42 4.99 13.68
N LEU A 328 -2.26 4.91 12.36
CA LEU A 328 -3.35 4.44 11.49
C LEU A 328 -3.69 2.96 11.76
N MET A 329 -2.66 2.10 11.90
CA MET A 329 -2.88 0.66 12.09
C MET A 329 -3.68 0.33 13.34
N ILE A 330 -3.44 1.03 14.44
CA ILE A 330 -4.21 0.79 15.67
C ILE A 330 -5.67 1.25 15.52
N THR A 331 -5.91 2.39 14.86
CA THR A 331 -7.30 2.86 14.65
C THR A 331 -8.09 1.97 13.70
N VAL A 332 -7.43 1.43 12.66
CA VAL A 332 -8.04 0.43 11.78
C VAL A 332 -8.29 -0.87 12.53
N GLY A 333 -7.30 -1.36 13.29
CA GLY A 333 -7.41 -2.60 14.05
C GLY A 333 -8.52 -2.59 15.09
N ILE A 334 -8.75 -1.46 15.75
CA ILE A 334 -9.87 -1.29 16.71
C ILE A 334 -11.23 -1.49 16.03
N GLY A 335 -11.37 -1.10 14.75
CA GLY A 335 -12.59 -1.34 13.97
C GLY A 335 -12.77 -2.78 13.48
N THR A 336 -11.86 -3.72 13.82
CA THR A 336 -11.88 -5.09 13.28
C THR A 336 -11.90 -6.15 14.37
N ASN A 337 -12.36 -7.36 14.01
CA ASN A 337 -12.28 -8.53 14.86
C ASN A 337 -11.12 -9.44 14.42
N LEU A 338 -10.48 -10.13 15.38
CA LEU A 338 -9.45 -11.13 15.08
C LEU A 338 -9.91 -12.22 14.11
N THR A 339 -11.20 -12.56 14.13
CA THR A 339 -11.80 -13.54 13.23
C THR A 339 -11.68 -13.16 11.76
N ASP A 340 -11.67 -11.86 11.44
CA ASP A 340 -11.56 -11.39 10.05
C ASP A 340 -10.17 -11.67 9.46
N TYR A 341 -9.13 -11.57 10.28
CA TYR A 341 -7.78 -11.98 9.87
C TYR A 341 -7.65 -13.50 9.71
N ALA A 342 -8.29 -14.26 10.63
CA ALA A 342 -8.20 -15.70 10.62
C ALA A 342 -8.88 -16.32 9.39
N LYS A 343 -9.93 -15.70 8.84
CA LYS A 343 -10.64 -16.16 7.65
C LYS A 343 -9.74 -16.44 6.46
N VAL A 344 -8.70 -15.63 6.26
CA VAL A 344 -7.74 -15.80 5.14
C VAL A 344 -6.96 -17.11 5.23
N PHE A 345 -6.75 -17.62 6.44
CA PHE A 345 -5.99 -18.86 6.69
C PHE A 345 -6.87 -20.11 6.79
N THR A 346 -8.20 -19.95 6.83
CA THR A 346 -9.11 -21.08 7.04
C THR A 346 -9.37 -21.93 5.80
N ASN A 347 -9.16 -21.37 4.61
CA ASN A 347 -9.41 -22.07 3.36
C ASN A 347 -8.15 -22.11 2.48
N PRO A 348 -7.58 -23.29 2.19
CA PRO A 348 -6.41 -23.43 1.32
C PRO A 348 -6.59 -22.82 -0.07
N ALA A 349 -7.82 -22.75 -0.59
CA ALA A 349 -8.13 -22.13 -1.87
C ALA A 349 -7.69 -20.67 -1.92
N TYR A 350 -7.79 -19.92 -0.83
CA TYR A 350 -7.38 -18.52 -0.77
C TYR A 350 -5.89 -18.35 -0.98
N ILE A 351 -5.08 -19.20 -0.35
CA ILE A 351 -3.62 -19.20 -0.54
C ILE A 351 -3.26 -19.53 -1.99
N VAL A 352 -3.97 -20.50 -2.59
CA VAL A 352 -3.75 -20.89 -3.99
C VAL A 352 -4.11 -19.73 -4.94
N ILE A 353 -5.18 -18.97 -4.66
CA ILE A 353 -5.57 -17.78 -5.44
C ILE A 353 -4.51 -16.68 -5.31
N ILE A 354 -3.98 -16.43 -4.10
CA ILE A 354 -2.91 -15.46 -3.88
C ILE A 354 -1.64 -15.85 -4.66
N MET A 355 -1.24 -17.12 -4.60
CA MET A 355 -0.11 -17.63 -5.38
C MET A 355 -0.35 -17.51 -6.89
N ALA A 356 -1.56 -17.85 -7.35
CA ALA A 356 -1.97 -17.69 -8.75
C ALA A 356 -1.88 -16.24 -9.21
N THR A 357 -2.26 -15.28 -8.36
CA THR A 357 -2.11 -13.85 -8.65
C THR A 357 -0.65 -13.50 -8.93
N VAL A 358 0.26 -13.90 -8.06
CA VAL A 358 1.70 -13.63 -8.21
C VAL A 358 2.27 -14.30 -9.48
N ILE A 359 1.90 -15.55 -9.73
CA ILE A 359 2.33 -16.29 -10.93
C ILE A 359 1.73 -15.66 -12.19
N GLY A 360 0.46 -15.26 -12.15
CA GLY A 360 -0.21 -14.57 -13.25
C GLY A 360 0.48 -13.25 -13.62
N ALA A 361 0.89 -12.46 -12.61
CA ALA A 361 1.69 -11.25 -12.83
C ALA A 361 3.00 -11.56 -13.56
N MET A 362 3.70 -12.62 -13.16
CA MET A 362 4.95 -13.05 -13.83
C MET A 362 4.70 -13.47 -15.28
N ILE A 363 3.66 -14.25 -15.55
CA ILE A 363 3.32 -14.72 -16.89
C ILE A 363 2.98 -13.54 -17.81
N GLY A 364 2.11 -12.63 -17.38
CA GLY A 364 1.72 -11.46 -18.15
C GLY A 364 2.93 -10.58 -18.49
N THR A 365 3.78 -10.30 -17.51
CA THR A 365 5.00 -9.49 -17.73
C THR A 365 6.05 -10.20 -18.58
N PHE A 366 6.17 -11.52 -18.48
CA PHE A 366 7.04 -12.30 -19.35
C PHE A 366 6.63 -12.20 -20.81
N ILE A 367 5.35 -12.36 -21.11
CA ILE A 367 4.84 -12.34 -22.49
C ILE A 367 5.05 -10.98 -23.13
N VAL A 368 4.59 -9.91 -22.49
CA VAL A 368 4.63 -8.56 -23.06
C VAL A 368 6.02 -7.95 -22.94
N GLY A 369 6.77 -8.20 -21.86
CA GLY A 369 8.14 -7.72 -21.70
C GLY A 369 9.06 -8.19 -22.83
N LYS A 370 8.87 -9.41 -23.34
CA LYS A 370 9.60 -9.90 -24.50
C LYS A 370 9.36 -9.07 -25.78
N LEU A 371 8.13 -8.57 -25.99
CA LEU A 371 7.80 -7.73 -27.16
C LEU A 371 8.57 -6.40 -27.11
N PHE A 372 8.91 -5.92 -25.90
CA PHE A 372 9.69 -4.71 -25.68
C PHE A 372 11.19 -4.97 -25.43
N HIS A 373 11.68 -6.18 -25.77
CA HIS A 373 13.09 -6.58 -25.63
C HIS A 373 13.59 -6.52 -24.19
N PHE A 374 12.73 -6.75 -23.19
CA PHE A 374 13.15 -6.89 -21.80
C PHE A 374 13.76 -8.27 -21.58
N TYR A 375 14.79 -8.30 -20.74
CA TYR A 375 15.25 -9.57 -20.21
C TYR A 375 14.16 -10.20 -19.36
N PRO A 376 13.80 -11.47 -19.62
CA PRO A 376 12.67 -12.10 -18.95
C PRO A 376 12.70 -12.05 -17.43
N VAL A 377 13.85 -12.33 -16.81
CA VAL A 377 14.03 -12.34 -15.36
C VAL A 377 13.77 -10.95 -14.79
N GLU A 378 14.39 -9.92 -15.36
CA GLU A 378 14.27 -8.53 -14.90
C GLU A 378 12.87 -7.96 -15.15
N GLY A 379 12.24 -8.31 -16.26
CA GLY A 379 10.86 -7.90 -16.56
C GLY A 379 9.85 -8.52 -15.58
N MET A 380 9.93 -9.84 -15.34
CA MET A 380 9.08 -10.52 -14.36
C MET A 380 9.33 -10.00 -12.94
N LEU A 381 10.59 -9.73 -12.58
CA LEU A 381 10.95 -9.24 -11.27
C LEU A 381 10.38 -7.83 -11.03
N THR A 382 10.66 -6.88 -11.95
CA THR A 382 10.32 -5.46 -11.75
C THR A 382 8.86 -5.13 -12.01
N ALA A 383 8.33 -5.47 -13.20
CA ALA A 383 6.95 -5.16 -13.57
C ALA A 383 5.93 -6.14 -12.96
N GLY A 384 6.35 -7.39 -12.66
CA GLY A 384 5.50 -8.42 -12.06
C GLY A 384 5.58 -8.47 -10.54
N LEU A 385 6.68 -8.99 -10.00
CA LEU A 385 6.80 -9.27 -8.56
C LEU A 385 6.89 -8.01 -7.70
N CYS A 386 7.59 -6.95 -8.18
CA CYS A 386 7.60 -5.67 -7.48
C CYS A 386 6.25 -4.92 -7.56
N MET A 387 5.32 -5.38 -8.38
CA MET A 387 3.93 -4.94 -8.35
C MET A 387 3.08 -5.75 -7.37
N ALA A 388 3.38 -7.05 -7.23
CA ALA A 388 2.63 -8.02 -6.44
C ALA A 388 3.23 -8.21 -5.02
N ASN A 389 3.60 -7.12 -4.36
CA ASN A 389 4.27 -7.17 -3.05
C ASN A 389 3.77 -6.10 -2.07
N GLY A 390 4.41 -5.99 -0.92
CA GLY A 390 4.08 -5.03 0.14
C GLY A 390 4.47 -3.56 -0.14
N GLY A 391 4.76 -3.19 -1.40
CA GLY A 391 5.20 -1.85 -1.79
C GLY A 391 6.71 -1.65 -1.57
N GLY A 392 7.16 -0.43 -1.29
CA GLY A 392 8.59 -0.10 -1.25
C GLY A 392 9.46 -1.01 -0.37
N ALA A 393 8.97 -1.49 0.76
CA ALA A 393 9.67 -2.48 1.59
C ALA A 393 9.70 -3.86 0.89
N GLY A 394 8.61 -4.26 0.24
CA GLY A 394 8.52 -5.46 -0.59
C GLY A 394 9.46 -5.40 -1.80
N ASP A 395 9.59 -4.23 -2.43
CA ASP A 395 10.54 -4.02 -3.53
C ASP A 395 11.98 -4.34 -3.11
N VAL A 396 12.40 -3.82 -1.93
CA VAL A 396 13.73 -4.12 -1.36
C VAL A 396 13.91 -5.61 -1.10
N GLN A 397 12.86 -6.28 -0.58
CA GLN A 397 12.91 -7.71 -0.30
C GLN A 397 12.99 -8.55 -1.58
N CYS A 398 12.15 -8.24 -2.58
CA CYS A 398 12.16 -8.94 -3.87
C CYS A 398 13.50 -8.76 -4.62
N LEU A 399 13.95 -7.51 -4.75
CA LEU A 399 15.22 -7.22 -5.42
C LEU A 399 16.43 -7.75 -4.67
N GLY A 400 16.39 -7.72 -3.32
CA GLY A 400 17.40 -8.31 -2.46
C GLY A 400 17.49 -9.84 -2.63
N ALA A 401 16.35 -10.53 -2.64
CA ALA A 401 16.27 -11.98 -2.85
C ALA A 401 16.75 -12.38 -4.26
N ALA A 402 16.55 -11.51 -5.24
CA ALA A 402 17.01 -11.71 -6.61
C ALA A 402 18.45 -11.22 -6.86
N HIS A 403 19.11 -10.57 -5.90
CA HIS A 403 20.41 -9.90 -6.07
C HIS A 403 20.42 -8.91 -7.26
N ARG A 404 19.39 -8.03 -7.35
CA ARG A 404 19.14 -7.08 -8.46
C ARG A 404 18.74 -5.69 -7.95
N MET A 405 19.45 -5.19 -6.92
CA MET A 405 19.13 -3.89 -6.29
C MET A 405 19.25 -2.71 -7.27
N GLU A 406 19.99 -2.86 -8.36
CA GLU A 406 20.14 -1.88 -9.43
C GLU A 406 18.81 -1.54 -10.11
N LEU A 407 17.85 -2.45 -10.06
CA LEU A 407 16.51 -2.29 -10.64
C LEU A 407 15.53 -1.53 -9.74
N MET A 408 15.97 -0.99 -8.60
CA MET A 408 15.10 -0.32 -7.61
C MET A 408 14.24 0.78 -8.24
N SER A 409 14.76 1.50 -9.21
CA SER A 409 14.03 2.57 -9.91
C SER A 409 12.81 2.04 -10.65
N TYR A 410 12.94 0.91 -11.35
CA TYR A 410 11.84 0.25 -12.04
C TYR A 410 10.84 -0.38 -11.07
N ALA A 411 11.33 -0.98 -9.98
CA ALA A 411 10.48 -1.51 -8.92
C ALA A 411 9.59 -0.40 -8.32
N GLN A 412 10.16 0.77 -8.05
CA GLN A 412 9.38 1.91 -7.55
C GLN A 412 8.35 2.45 -8.55
N ILE A 413 8.63 2.38 -9.86
CA ILE A 413 7.62 2.71 -10.88
C ILE A 413 6.47 1.71 -10.82
N SER A 414 6.76 0.42 -10.75
CA SER A 414 5.75 -0.62 -10.63
C SER A 414 4.87 -0.42 -9.41
N SER A 415 5.45 -0.29 -8.22
CA SER A 415 4.70 -0.12 -6.98
C SER A 415 3.86 1.16 -6.98
N ARG A 416 4.39 2.29 -7.50
CA ARG A 416 3.73 3.59 -7.43
C ARG A 416 2.77 3.84 -8.59
N ILE A 417 3.24 3.68 -9.83
CA ILE A 417 2.40 3.92 -11.01
C ILE A 417 1.47 2.74 -11.26
N GLY A 418 1.96 1.52 -11.16
CA GLY A 418 1.14 0.33 -11.25
C GLY A 418 0.08 0.30 -10.14
N GLY A 419 0.44 0.64 -8.89
CA GLY A 419 -0.50 0.80 -7.79
C GLY A 419 -1.56 1.87 -8.07
N ALA A 420 -1.16 3.02 -8.63
CA ALA A 420 -2.08 4.07 -9.05
C ALA A 420 -3.06 3.60 -10.15
N ILE A 421 -2.56 2.86 -11.13
CA ILE A 421 -3.40 2.22 -12.18
C ILE A 421 -4.36 1.22 -11.52
N MET A 422 -3.86 0.42 -10.57
CA MET A 422 -4.70 -0.54 -9.84
C MET A 422 -5.84 0.12 -9.05
N LEU A 423 -5.63 1.33 -8.48
CA LEU A 423 -6.72 2.06 -7.83
C LEU A 423 -7.86 2.39 -8.80
N VAL A 424 -7.53 2.78 -10.04
CA VAL A 424 -8.54 3.05 -11.07
C VAL A 424 -9.28 1.76 -11.43
N ILE A 425 -8.54 0.66 -11.65
CA ILE A 425 -9.11 -0.65 -11.96
C ILE A 425 -9.97 -1.16 -10.79
N ALA A 426 -9.48 -1.06 -9.56
CA ALA A 426 -10.22 -1.46 -8.36
C ALA A 426 -11.53 -0.67 -8.20
N SER A 427 -11.48 0.65 -8.41
CA SER A 427 -12.67 1.50 -8.36
C SER A 427 -13.72 1.05 -9.38
N PHE A 428 -13.29 0.72 -10.60
CA PHE A 428 -14.19 0.20 -11.62
C PHE A 428 -14.75 -1.18 -11.25
N ILE A 429 -13.90 -2.11 -10.79
CA ILE A 429 -14.34 -3.48 -10.46
C ILE A 429 -15.29 -3.47 -9.27
N PHE A 430 -14.95 -2.75 -8.20
CA PHE A 430 -15.81 -2.66 -7.01
C PHE A 430 -17.15 -1.98 -7.37
N GLY A 431 -17.12 -0.86 -8.08
CA GLY A 431 -18.32 -0.10 -8.40
C GLY A 431 -19.26 -0.78 -9.40
N LYS A 432 -18.78 -1.77 -10.18
CA LYS A 432 -19.60 -2.46 -11.17
C LYS A 432 -20.03 -3.87 -10.76
N PHE A 433 -19.20 -4.59 -10.00
CA PHE A 433 -19.39 -6.02 -9.78
C PHE A 433 -19.65 -6.39 -8.32
N LEU A 434 -19.45 -5.46 -7.38
CA LEU A 434 -19.83 -5.60 -5.98
C LEU A 434 -21.01 -4.70 -5.63
#